data_37483c8a31b58818b067350430b07ef9
#
_entry.id   37483c8a31b58818b067350430b07ef9
#
_cell.length_a   1.000
_cell.length_b   1.000
_cell.length_c   1.000
_cell.angle_alpha   90.00
_cell.angle_beta   90.00
_cell.angle_gamma   90.00
#
_symmetry.space_group_name_H-M   'P 1'
#
loop_
_entity.id
_entity.type
_entity.pdbx_description
1 polymer ?
#
loop_
_entity_poly.entity_id
_entity_poly.type
_entity_poly.pdbx_seq_one_letter_code
_entity_poly.pdbx_strand_id
1 'polypeptide(L)'
;MKVTGCIPSRYASTRLPGKPLCDIGGKPMVIRVVEQAMQAGSLDHVVVLTDDERILDTVKNAGYQAVMTSEYCASGTDRIAEYMQQDPSTDVFVNMQGDEVLLNPEHIDQLVDDFVGRQDAEMGTLAHWESRAEVLRDPSTAKVVTRPDNQALYFSRNCIPVLQNGDLPEKALVQIGVYIYTRNALEKLSQLEHAPLESSEKLEQLRALEHGINIAVSIVDDYKSLSVDTDQDLAQARKIFGS
;
A
#
# COMPACT_ATOMS: atom_id res chain seq x y z
N MET A 1 6.96 -14.18 15.53
CA MET A 1 6.69 -13.82 14.13
C MET A 1 7.25 -12.42 13.93
N LYS A 2 8.12 -12.24 12.94
CA LYS A 2 8.78 -10.97 12.65
C LYS A 2 8.04 -10.26 11.51
N VAL A 3 7.63 -9.00 11.74
CA VAL A 3 6.89 -8.17 10.78
C VAL A 3 7.76 -7.03 10.32
N THR A 4 7.97 -6.92 9.00
CA THR A 4 8.76 -5.83 8.40
C THR A 4 7.89 -4.92 7.53
N GLY A 5 7.85 -3.64 7.87
CA GLY A 5 7.27 -2.60 7.03
C GLY A 5 8.21 -2.24 5.88
N CYS A 6 7.74 -2.35 4.65
CA CYS A 6 8.48 -2.06 3.43
C CYS A 6 7.88 -0.83 2.75
N ILE A 7 8.74 0.12 2.36
CA ILE A 7 8.37 1.35 1.66
C ILE A 7 9.06 1.37 0.30
N PRO A 8 8.45 0.79 -0.75
CA PRO A 8 8.99 0.89 -2.10
C PRO A 8 9.03 2.35 -2.58
N SER A 9 10.22 2.81 -3.00
CA SER A 9 10.43 4.20 -3.40
C SER A 9 11.34 4.27 -4.62
N ARG A 10 10.80 4.59 -5.80
CA ARG A 10 11.57 4.77 -7.03
C ARG A 10 11.75 6.25 -7.36
N TYR A 11 12.91 6.58 -7.94
CA TYR A 11 13.15 7.95 -8.38
C TYR A 11 12.34 8.32 -9.63
N ALA A 12 12.20 7.38 -10.55
CA ALA A 12 11.49 7.56 -11.80
C ALA A 12 9.98 7.66 -11.56
N SER A 13 9.47 8.89 -11.53
CA SER A 13 8.04 9.21 -11.50
C SER A 13 7.73 10.12 -12.70
N THR A 14 6.72 9.77 -13.49
CA THR A 14 6.35 10.53 -14.69
C THR A 14 5.62 11.82 -14.37
N ARG A 15 4.81 11.84 -13.32
CA ARG A 15 4.00 13.01 -12.91
C ARG A 15 4.76 13.99 -12.02
N LEU A 16 5.65 13.48 -11.17
CA LEU A 16 6.46 14.27 -10.25
C LEU A 16 7.87 13.65 -10.16
N PRO A 17 8.82 14.05 -11.03
CA PRO A 17 10.18 13.49 -11.04
C PRO A 17 10.89 13.70 -9.70
N GLY A 18 11.57 12.65 -9.21
CA GLY A 18 12.23 12.69 -7.91
C GLY A 18 11.28 12.79 -6.71
N LYS A 19 10.03 12.41 -6.89
CA LYS A 19 8.94 12.46 -5.90
C LYS A 19 9.37 12.12 -4.47
N PRO A 20 10.07 11.00 -4.17
CA PRO A 20 10.46 10.66 -2.81
C PRO A 20 11.38 11.68 -2.11
N LEU A 21 12.10 12.49 -2.89
CA LEU A 21 13.03 13.51 -2.39
C LEU A 21 12.41 14.91 -2.33
N CYS A 22 11.16 15.09 -2.77
CA CYS A 22 10.48 16.38 -2.65
C CYS A 22 10.35 16.81 -1.19
N ASP A 23 10.70 18.06 -0.93
CA ASP A 23 10.58 18.63 0.42
C ASP A 23 9.11 18.83 0.82
N ILE A 24 8.77 18.35 2.00
CA ILE A 24 7.47 18.55 2.65
C ILE A 24 7.74 19.00 4.10
N GLY A 25 7.62 20.29 4.36
CA GLY A 25 7.83 20.84 5.68
C GLY A 25 9.25 20.66 6.22
N GLY A 26 10.27 20.88 5.39
CA GLY A 26 11.68 20.76 5.77
C GLY A 26 12.23 19.34 5.79
N LYS A 27 11.47 18.32 5.31
CA LYS A 27 11.92 16.93 5.21
C LYS A 27 11.54 16.33 3.86
N PRO A 28 12.39 15.47 3.27
CA PRO A 28 12.01 14.69 2.10
C PRO A 28 10.75 13.85 2.35
N MET A 29 9.90 13.69 1.32
CA MET A 29 8.65 12.92 1.42
C MET A 29 8.87 11.52 1.95
N VAL A 30 9.86 10.78 1.44
CA VAL A 30 10.18 9.43 1.90
C VAL A 30 10.46 9.38 3.40
N ILE A 31 11.12 10.40 3.96
CA ILE A 31 11.39 10.48 5.41
C ILE A 31 10.09 10.68 6.20
N ARG A 32 9.14 11.49 5.69
CA ARG A 32 7.83 11.64 6.32
C ARG A 32 7.10 10.30 6.42
N VAL A 33 7.10 9.51 5.34
CA VAL A 33 6.46 8.19 5.33
C VAL A 33 7.15 7.23 6.29
N VAL A 34 8.49 7.21 6.32
CA VAL A 34 9.25 6.38 7.27
C VAL A 34 8.91 6.74 8.72
N GLU A 35 8.90 8.04 9.05
CA GLU A 35 8.60 8.52 10.41
C GLU A 35 7.17 8.16 10.85
N GLN A 36 6.20 8.13 9.93
CA GLN A 36 4.85 7.65 10.22
C GLN A 36 4.84 6.14 10.43
N ALA A 37 5.43 5.38 9.51
CA ALA A 37 5.47 3.93 9.61
C ALA A 37 6.15 3.43 10.89
N MET A 38 7.21 4.09 11.34
CA MET A 38 7.93 3.73 12.58
C MET A 38 7.15 3.98 13.86
N GLN A 39 6.01 4.66 13.82
CA GLN A 39 5.14 4.82 14.97
C GLN A 39 4.20 3.62 15.17
N ALA A 40 4.05 2.75 14.16
CA ALA A 40 3.29 1.51 14.30
C ALA A 40 4.02 0.53 15.23
N GLY A 41 3.36 0.14 16.31
CA GLY A 41 3.91 -0.74 17.34
C GLY A 41 4.02 -2.20 16.92
N SER A 42 3.29 -2.60 15.88
CA SER A 42 3.27 -3.95 15.32
C SER A 42 4.41 -4.26 14.35
N LEU A 43 5.16 -3.24 13.92
CA LEU A 43 6.30 -3.42 13.01
C LEU A 43 7.61 -3.59 13.78
N ASP A 44 8.30 -4.71 13.61
CA ASP A 44 9.64 -4.92 14.18
C ASP A 44 10.71 -4.11 13.48
N HIS A 45 10.54 -3.85 12.19
CA HIS A 45 11.45 -3.07 11.33
C HIS A 45 10.69 -2.30 10.28
N VAL A 46 11.28 -1.17 9.84
CA VAL A 46 10.84 -0.42 8.66
C VAL A 46 12.02 -0.24 7.74
N VAL A 47 11.86 -0.53 6.45
CA VAL A 47 12.91 -0.42 5.43
C VAL A 47 12.40 0.25 4.16
N VAL A 48 13.17 1.20 3.63
CA VAL A 48 12.93 1.79 2.31
C VAL A 48 13.64 0.93 1.25
N LEU A 49 12.90 0.58 0.20
CA LEU A 49 13.41 -0.21 -0.92
C LEU A 49 13.48 0.67 -2.16
N THR A 50 14.66 0.86 -2.71
CA THR A 50 14.87 1.82 -3.80
C THR A 50 15.83 1.31 -4.86
N ASP A 51 15.72 1.85 -6.07
CA ASP A 51 16.63 1.63 -7.21
C ASP A 51 17.57 2.84 -7.44
N ASP A 52 17.59 3.81 -6.52
CA ASP A 52 18.28 5.08 -6.71
C ASP A 52 19.17 5.42 -5.50
N GLU A 53 20.46 5.65 -5.75
CA GLU A 53 21.43 5.97 -4.71
C GLU A 53 21.10 7.26 -3.95
N ARG A 54 20.47 8.25 -4.59
CA ARG A 54 20.07 9.51 -3.95
C ARG A 54 19.02 9.28 -2.87
N ILE A 55 18.06 8.38 -3.12
CA ILE A 55 17.05 8.00 -2.13
C ILE A 55 17.71 7.19 -1.02
N LEU A 56 18.54 6.21 -1.39
CA LEU A 56 19.28 5.38 -0.43
C LEU A 56 20.07 6.25 0.56
N ASP A 57 20.88 7.16 0.03
CA ASP A 57 21.74 8.04 0.83
C ASP A 57 20.90 8.99 1.71
N THR A 58 19.82 9.56 1.16
CA THR A 58 18.91 10.44 1.91
C THR A 58 18.33 9.71 3.13
N VAL A 59 17.86 8.49 2.95
CA VAL A 59 17.25 7.69 4.03
C VAL A 59 18.33 7.27 5.06
N LYS A 60 19.50 6.80 4.61
CA LYS A 60 20.60 6.40 5.50
C LYS A 60 21.18 7.58 6.28
N ASN A 61 21.35 8.73 5.63
CA ASN A 61 21.84 9.96 6.29
C ASN A 61 20.85 10.49 7.34
N ALA A 62 19.56 10.21 7.18
CA ALA A 62 18.53 10.50 8.18
C ALA A 62 18.49 9.47 9.33
N GLY A 63 19.32 8.43 9.30
CA GLY A 63 19.43 7.40 10.35
C GLY A 63 18.44 6.22 10.17
N TYR A 64 17.80 6.09 9.01
CA TYR A 64 16.83 5.02 8.74
C TYR A 64 17.40 3.93 7.84
N GLN A 65 16.71 2.79 7.78
CA GLN A 65 17.14 1.66 6.95
C GLN A 65 16.69 1.82 5.51
N ALA A 66 17.61 1.61 4.58
CA ALA A 66 17.33 1.54 3.15
C ALA A 66 18.20 0.46 2.48
N VAL A 67 17.61 -0.22 1.51
CA VAL A 67 18.23 -1.29 0.73
C VAL A 67 18.08 -1.01 -0.76
N MET A 68 19.16 -1.19 -1.52
CA MET A 68 19.10 -1.15 -2.99
C MET A 68 18.42 -2.41 -3.51
N THR A 69 17.57 -2.19 -4.49
CA THR A 69 16.86 -3.22 -5.24
C THR A 69 16.97 -2.92 -6.74
N SER A 70 16.65 -3.90 -7.56
CA SER A 70 16.76 -3.79 -9.02
C SER A 70 15.88 -2.67 -9.60
N GLU A 71 16.39 -1.98 -10.60
CA GLU A 71 15.63 -1.07 -11.44
C GLU A 71 14.57 -1.79 -12.30
N TYR A 72 14.71 -3.10 -12.48
CA TYR A 72 13.78 -3.94 -13.26
C TYR A 72 12.54 -4.37 -12.48
N CYS A 73 12.41 -4.06 -11.19
CA CYS A 73 11.18 -4.31 -10.45
C CYS A 73 10.03 -3.52 -11.07
N ALA A 74 9.03 -4.23 -11.60
CA ALA A 74 7.89 -3.61 -12.28
C ALA A 74 6.91 -2.95 -11.30
N SER A 75 6.80 -3.50 -10.06
CA SER A 75 5.89 -3.04 -9.02
C SER A 75 6.58 -2.90 -7.66
N GLY A 76 5.85 -2.31 -6.69
CA GLY A 76 6.27 -2.30 -5.28
C GLY A 76 6.36 -3.71 -4.70
N THR A 77 5.45 -4.58 -5.08
CA THR A 77 5.40 -6.00 -4.64
C THR A 77 6.62 -6.77 -5.15
N ASP A 78 7.03 -6.58 -6.41
CA ASP A 78 8.24 -7.22 -6.95
C ASP A 78 9.49 -6.78 -6.19
N ARG A 79 9.54 -5.50 -5.82
CA ARG A 79 10.65 -4.92 -5.05
C ARG A 79 10.74 -5.50 -3.65
N ILE A 80 9.59 -5.73 -3.00
CA ILE A 80 9.53 -6.40 -1.69
C ILE A 80 9.91 -7.87 -1.82
N ALA A 81 9.48 -8.55 -2.88
CA ALA A 81 9.86 -9.93 -3.15
C ALA A 81 11.37 -10.10 -3.36
N GLU A 82 12.04 -9.16 -4.05
CA GLU A 82 13.49 -9.15 -4.18
C GLU A 82 14.18 -8.93 -2.82
N TYR A 83 13.68 -7.98 -2.01
CA TYR A 83 14.20 -7.76 -0.65
C TYR A 83 14.01 -9.00 0.25
N MET A 84 12.87 -9.68 0.14
CA MET A 84 12.56 -10.89 0.89
C MET A 84 13.64 -11.97 0.73
N GLN A 85 14.27 -12.08 -0.45
CA GLN A 85 15.37 -13.04 -0.69
C GLN A 85 16.63 -12.67 0.08
N GLN A 86 16.80 -11.39 0.43
CA GLN A 86 17.95 -10.89 1.19
C GLN A 86 17.71 -10.91 2.71
N ASP A 87 16.45 -10.98 3.15
CA ASP A 87 16.05 -11.04 4.57
C ASP A 87 15.34 -12.35 4.92
N PRO A 88 16.08 -13.39 5.32
CA PRO A 88 15.47 -14.68 5.69
C PRO A 88 14.72 -14.65 7.04
N SER A 89 14.84 -13.57 7.80
CA SER A 89 14.34 -13.49 9.17
C SER A 89 12.90 -12.97 9.28
N THR A 90 12.40 -12.28 8.26
CA THR A 90 11.04 -11.71 8.25
C THR A 90 10.01 -12.76 7.83
N ASP A 91 8.96 -12.89 8.62
CA ASP A 91 7.84 -13.81 8.36
C ASP A 91 6.72 -13.15 7.56
N VAL A 92 6.48 -11.86 7.84
CA VAL A 92 5.37 -11.06 7.28
C VAL A 92 5.88 -9.71 6.78
N PHE A 93 5.44 -9.30 5.60
CA PHE A 93 5.83 -8.05 4.94
C PHE A 93 4.61 -7.13 4.80
N VAL A 94 4.75 -5.89 5.25
CA VAL A 94 3.73 -4.84 5.07
C VAL A 94 4.21 -3.89 3.98
N ASN A 95 3.48 -3.79 2.88
CA ASN A 95 3.76 -2.90 1.76
C ASN A 95 3.05 -1.57 1.98
N MET A 96 3.80 -0.52 2.26
CA MET A 96 3.31 0.85 2.47
C MET A 96 3.76 1.73 1.31
N GLN A 97 2.84 2.48 0.72
CA GLN A 97 3.18 3.33 -0.42
C GLN A 97 4.08 4.49 0.00
N GLY A 98 5.17 4.72 -0.75
CA GLY A 98 6.15 5.77 -0.46
C GLY A 98 5.67 7.21 -0.68
N ASP A 99 4.41 7.40 -1.04
CA ASP A 99 3.75 8.69 -1.29
C ASP A 99 2.58 8.99 -0.34
N GLU A 100 2.23 8.06 0.55
CA GLU A 100 1.18 8.22 1.57
C GLU A 100 1.71 8.95 2.82
N VAL A 101 1.80 10.28 2.74
CA VAL A 101 2.42 11.09 3.81
C VAL A 101 1.57 11.22 5.09
N LEU A 102 0.28 10.86 5.03
CA LEU A 102 -0.62 10.81 6.17
C LEU A 102 -0.95 9.38 6.62
N LEU A 103 -0.08 8.41 6.31
CA LEU A 103 -0.22 7.03 6.75
C LEU A 103 -0.46 6.98 8.27
N ASN A 104 -1.61 6.42 8.69
CA ASN A 104 -1.94 6.31 10.11
C ASN A 104 -1.31 5.04 10.71
N PRO A 105 -0.40 5.16 11.70
CA PRO A 105 0.22 4.01 12.36
C PRO A 105 -0.79 3.04 12.99
N GLU A 106 -1.88 3.54 13.57
CA GLU A 106 -2.92 2.70 14.18
C GLU A 106 -3.62 1.80 13.15
N HIS A 107 -3.77 2.26 11.90
CA HIS A 107 -4.33 1.44 10.83
C HIS A 107 -3.37 0.32 10.41
N ILE A 108 -2.04 0.56 10.49
CA ILE A 108 -1.04 -0.49 10.26
C ILE A 108 -1.11 -1.52 11.37
N ASP A 109 -1.18 -1.08 12.62
CA ASP A 109 -1.31 -1.97 13.78
C ASP A 109 -2.57 -2.83 13.66
N GLN A 110 -3.72 -2.23 13.33
CA GLN A 110 -4.96 -2.97 13.09
C GLN A 110 -4.82 -3.99 11.95
N LEU A 111 -4.20 -3.61 10.83
CA LEU A 111 -3.98 -4.53 9.70
C LEU A 111 -3.16 -5.76 10.13
N VAL A 112 -2.08 -5.54 10.88
CA VAL A 112 -1.20 -6.61 11.36
C VAL A 112 -1.95 -7.51 12.34
N ASP A 113 -2.64 -6.93 13.33
CA ASP A 113 -3.39 -7.67 14.35
C ASP A 113 -4.50 -8.54 13.73
N ASP A 114 -5.31 -7.95 12.84
CA ASP A 114 -6.37 -8.66 12.13
C ASP A 114 -5.80 -9.81 11.27
N PHE A 115 -4.69 -9.56 10.59
CA PHE A 115 -4.04 -10.53 9.71
C PHE A 115 -3.46 -11.71 10.49
N VAL A 116 -2.73 -11.43 11.57
CA VAL A 116 -2.09 -12.45 12.42
C VAL A 116 -3.13 -13.31 13.14
N GLY A 117 -4.27 -12.72 13.51
CA GLY A 117 -5.40 -13.44 14.11
C GLY A 117 -6.08 -14.46 13.18
N ARG A 118 -5.77 -14.45 11.88
CA ARG A 118 -6.42 -15.31 10.86
C ARG A 118 -5.48 -16.40 10.39
N GLN A 119 -5.89 -17.66 10.57
CA GLN A 119 -5.09 -18.81 10.13
C GLN A 119 -5.11 -19.04 8.60
N ASP A 120 -6.10 -18.50 7.91
CA ASP A 120 -6.35 -18.69 6.46
C ASP A 120 -5.91 -17.49 5.61
N ALA A 121 -5.38 -16.41 6.23
CA ALA A 121 -4.94 -15.24 5.50
C ALA A 121 -3.52 -15.45 4.93
N GLU A 122 -3.41 -15.37 3.62
CA GLU A 122 -2.12 -15.36 2.91
C GLU A 122 -1.70 -13.94 2.54
N MET A 123 -2.68 -13.08 2.24
CA MET A 123 -2.55 -11.67 1.92
C MET A 123 -3.64 -10.86 2.62
N GLY A 124 -3.38 -9.58 2.88
CA GLY A 124 -4.38 -8.67 3.43
C GLY A 124 -4.23 -7.27 2.88
N THR A 125 -5.26 -6.46 3.08
CA THR A 125 -5.30 -5.04 2.73
C THR A 125 -6.24 -4.27 3.64
N LEU A 126 -6.15 -2.94 3.61
CA LEU A 126 -7.04 -2.05 4.33
C LEU A 126 -8.20 -1.58 3.44
N ALA A 127 -9.33 -1.26 4.06
CA ALA A 127 -10.44 -0.55 3.42
C ALA A 127 -11.17 0.32 4.44
N HIS A 128 -11.92 1.30 3.95
CA HIS A 128 -12.80 2.12 4.76
C HIS A 128 -14.17 2.29 4.10
N TRP A 129 -15.20 2.57 4.90
CA TRP A 129 -16.51 2.92 4.37
C TRP A 129 -16.52 4.35 3.82
N GLU A 130 -17.00 4.49 2.58
CA GLU A 130 -17.12 5.77 1.89
C GLU A 130 -18.55 5.97 1.39
N SER A 131 -19.10 7.17 1.61
CA SER A 131 -20.44 7.55 1.18
C SER A 131 -20.46 8.69 0.16
N ARG A 132 -19.33 9.37 -0.06
CA ARG A 132 -19.26 10.47 -1.03
C ARG A 132 -19.35 9.94 -2.45
N ALA A 133 -20.39 10.34 -3.16
CA ALA A 133 -20.68 9.85 -4.50
C ALA A 133 -19.55 10.13 -5.52
N GLU A 134 -18.83 11.26 -5.36
CA GLU A 134 -17.67 11.59 -6.18
C GLU A 134 -16.53 10.58 -6.03
N VAL A 135 -16.24 10.10 -4.82
CA VAL A 135 -15.20 9.09 -4.55
C VAL A 135 -15.64 7.71 -5.04
N LEU A 136 -16.91 7.37 -4.85
CA LEU A 136 -17.47 6.09 -5.33
C LEU A 136 -17.44 5.99 -6.86
N ARG A 137 -17.56 7.11 -7.58
CA ARG A 137 -17.48 7.17 -9.06
C ARG A 137 -16.05 7.32 -9.58
N ASP A 138 -15.10 7.68 -8.72
CA ASP A 138 -13.72 7.92 -9.15
C ASP A 138 -13.01 6.60 -9.50
N PRO A 139 -12.60 6.38 -10.76
CA PRO A 139 -11.88 5.17 -11.16
C PRO A 139 -10.44 5.13 -10.67
N SER A 140 -9.91 6.21 -10.10
CA SER A 140 -8.58 6.21 -9.46
C SER A 140 -8.59 5.41 -8.14
N THR A 141 -9.75 5.30 -7.48
CA THR A 141 -9.93 4.51 -6.25
C THR A 141 -10.46 3.11 -6.56
N ALA A 142 -9.92 2.09 -5.92
CA ALA A 142 -10.44 0.73 -6.00
C ALA A 142 -11.52 0.52 -4.92
N LYS A 143 -12.64 -0.10 -5.31
CA LYS A 143 -13.67 -0.54 -4.38
C LYS A 143 -13.55 -2.04 -4.18
N VAL A 144 -13.99 -2.53 -3.01
CA VAL A 144 -13.93 -3.95 -2.67
C VAL A 144 -15.28 -4.44 -2.12
N VAL A 145 -15.67 -5.64 -2.50
CA VAL A 145 -16.76 -6.37 -1.88
C VAL A 145 -16.20 -7.57 -1.14
N THR A 146 -16.77 -7.84 0.04
CA THR A 146 -16.27 -8.88 0.93
C THR A 146 -17.35 -9.89 1.29
N ARG A 147 -16.93 -11.06 1.75
CA ARG A 147 -17.76 -12.00 2.49
C ARG A 147 -18.03 -11.46 3.91
N PRO A 148 -18.98 -12.06 4.66
CA PRO A 148 -19.26 -11.65 6.04
C PRO A 148 -18.04 -11.78 7.00
N ASP A 149 -17.08 -12.61 6.65
CA ASP A 149 -15.82 -12.81 7.38
C ASP A 149 -14.71 -11.83 6.95
N ASN A 150 -15.06 -10.81 6.18
CA ASN A 150 -14.15 -9.82 5.62
C ASN A 150 -13.09 -10.39 4.66
N GLN A 151 -13.32 -11.55 4.05
CA GLN A 151 -12.51 -11.97 2.91
C GLN A 151 -12.98 -11.29 1.62
N ALA A 152 -12.04 -10.76 0.82
CA ALA A 152 -12.35 -10.12 -0.45
C ALA A 152 -12.97 -11.11 -1.43
N LEU A 153 -14.06 -10.68 -2.09
CA LEU A 153 -14.67 -11.37 -3.21
C LEU A 153 -14.17 -10.80 -4.54
N TYR A 154 -14.07 -9.49 -4.63
CA TYR A 154 -13.60 -8.80 -5.83
C TYR A 154 -13.20 -7.36 -5.55
N PHE A 155 -12.27 -6.83 -6.35
CA PHE A 155 -11.88 -5.42 -6.39
C PHE A 155 -12.21 -4.83 -7.76
N SER A 156 -12.70 -3.60 -7.80
CA SER A 156 -12.98 -2.91 -9.06
C SER A 156 -12.75 -1.39 -8.95
N ARG A 157 -12.33 -0.81 -10.07
CA ARG A 157 -12.30 0.66 -10.21
C ARG A 157 -13.69 1.24 -10.35
N ASN A 158 -14.65 0.48 -10.84
CA ASN A 158 -16.04 0.86 -10.81
C ASN A 158 -16.61 0.75 -9.38
N CYS A 159 -17.71 1.46 -9.11
CA CYS A 159 -18.44 1.27 -7.86
C CYS A 159 -19.05 -0.13 -7.82
N ILE A 160 -18.74 -0.87 -6.78
CA ILE A 160 -19.31 -2.18 -6.45
C ILE A 160 -19.67 -2.22 -4.95
N PRO A 161 -20.85 -2.82 -4.59
CA PRO A 161 -21.92 -3.23 -5.50
C PRO A 161 -22.65 -2.02 -6.12
N VAL A 162 -23.33 -2.22 -7.22
CA VAL A 162 -24.27 -1.26 -7.78
C VAL A 162 -25.71 -1.74 -7.48
N LEU A 163 -26.65 -0.82 -7.23
CA LEU A 163 -28.04 -1.19 -7.01
C LEU A 163 -28.71 -1.64 -8.32
N GLN A 164 -29.76 -2.45 -8.21
CA GLN A 164 -30.46 -3.01 -9.38
C GLN A 164 -30.96 -1.94 -10.37
N ASN A 165 -31.35 -0.77 -9.86
CA ASN A 165 -31.78 0.38 -10.67
C ASN A 165 -30.62 1.17 -11.31
N GLY A 166 -29.37 0.76 -11.06
CA GLY A 166 -28.17 1.44 -11.57
C GLY A 166 -27.65 2.57 -10.67
N ASP A 167 -28.32 2.86 -9.56
CA ASP A 167 -27.86 3.87 -8.61
C ASP A 167 -26.67 3.39 -7.78
N LEU A 168 -25.95 4.35 -7.20
CA LEU A 168 -24.90 4.05 -6.21
C LEU A 168 -25.53 3.55 -4.89
N PRO A 169 -24.84 2.66 -4.17
CA PRO A 169 -25.21 2.34 -2.80
C PRO A 169 -25.01 3.57 -1.89
N GLU A 170 -25.64 3.58 -0.73
CA GLU A 170 -25.46 4.62 0.29
C GLU A 170 -23.98 4.73 0.71
N LYS A 171 -23.30 3.60 0.79
CA LYS A 171 -21.85 3.51 1.04
C LYS A 171 -21.26 2.26 0.41
N ALA A 172 -19.97 2.31 0.10
CA ALA A 172 -19.21 1.14 -0.35
C ALA A 172 -17.84 1.13 0.33
N LEU A 173 -17.18 -0.03 0.36
CA LEU A 173 -15.81 -0.15 0.83
C LEU A 173 -14.85 0.34 -0.25
N VAL A 174 -14.03 1.32 0.09
CA VAL A 174 -12.91 1.81 -0.73
C VAL A 174 -11.63 1.25 -0.16
N GLN A 175 -10.84 0.60 -1.01
CA GLN A 175 -9.56 0.03 -0.63
C GLN A 175 -8.52 1.13 -0.36
N ILE A 176 -7.68 0.87 0.64
CA ILE A 176 -6.48 1.64 0.94
C ILE A 176 -5.27 0.84 0.45
N GLY A 177 -4.36 1.49 -0.28
CA GLY A 177 -3.22 0.86 -0.96
C GLY A 177 -2.11 0.33 -0.06
N VAL A 178 -2.44 -0.15 1.13
CA VAL A 178 -1.54 -0.85 2.05
C VAL A 178 -1.84 -2.34 1.98
N TYR A 179 -0.79 -3.15 1.87
CA TYR A 179 -0.94 -4.60 1.80
C TYR A 179 -0.06 -5.30 2.83
N ILE A 180 -0.47 -6.49 3.23
CA ILE A 180 0.30 -7.38 4.08
C ILE A 180 0.35 -8.76 3.44
N TYR A 181 1.50 -9.43 3.53
CA TYR A 181 1.73 -10.73 2.92
C TYR A 181 2.45 -11.66 3.89
N THR A 182 2.08 -12.93 3.93
CA THR A 182 3.01 -13.95 4.41
C THR A 182 4.18 -14.09 3.43
N ARG A 183 5.33 -14.54 3.91
CA ARG A 183 6.48 -14.86 3.04
C ARG A 183 6.09 -15.77 1.88
N ASN A 184 5.34 -16.84 2.16
CA ASN A 184 4.92 -17.82 1.14
C ASN A 184 3.99 -17.19 0.09
N ALA A 185 3.05 -16.34 0.50
CA ALA A 185 2.14 -15.66 -0.42
C ALA A 185 2.91 -14.67 -1.32
N LEU A 186 3.83 -13.91 -0.75
CA LEU A 186 4.67 -12.98 -1.52
C LEU A 186 5.56 -13.71 -2.53
N GLU A 187 6.15 -14.84 -2.15
CA GLU A 187 6.94 -15.67 -3.06
C GLU A 187 6.08 -16.21 -4.20
N LYS A 188 4.91 -16.78 -3.90
CA LYS A 188 3.96 -17.24 -4.93
C LYS A 188 3.59 -16.09 -5.86
N LEU A 189 3.15 -14.94 -5.32
CA LEU A 189 2.66 -13.80 -6.10
C LEU A 189 3.73 -13.26 -7.06
N SER A 190 4.99 -13.22 -6.64
CA SER A 190 6.12 -12.75 -7.47
C SER A 190 6.44 -13.67 -8.67
N GLN A 191 5.98 -14.91 -8.63
CA GLN A 191 6.19 -15.91 -9.71
C GLN A 191 4.98 -16.03 -10.66
N LEU A 192 3.85 -15.40 -10.32
CA LEU A 192 2.64 -15.45 -11.13
C LEU A 192 2.73 -14.52 -12.34
N GLU A 193 2.28 -15.00 -13.50
CA GLU A 193 2.07 -14.15 -14.67
C GLU A 193 0.91 -13.16 -14.44
N HIS A 194 0.92 -12.07 -15.19
CA HIS A 194 -0.18 -11.11 -15.17
C HIS A 194 -1.50 -11.76 -15.56
N ALA A 195 -2.50 -11.55 -14.72
CA ALA A 195 -3.82 -12.16 -14.88
C ALA A 195 -4.76 -11.25 -15.71
N PRO A 196 -5.77 -11.84 -16.39
CA PRO A 196 -6.71 -11.08 -17.21
C PRO A 196 -7.46 -9.97 -16.47
N LEU A 197 -7.93 -10.23 -15.24
CA LEU A 197 -8.65 -9.22 -14.45
C LEU A 197 -7.70 -8.11 -13.98
N GLU A 198 -6.50 -8.46 -13.54
CA GLU A 198 -5.45 -7.50 -13.22
C GLU A 198 -5.17 -6.58 -14.42
N SER A 199 -5.02 -7.16 -15.61
CA SER A 199 -4.73 -6.40 -16.83
C SER A 199 -5.88 -5.47 -17.24
N SER A 200 -7.13 -5.89 -16.98
CA SER A 200 -8.34 -5.13 -17.30
C SER A 200 -8.56 -3.97 -16.35
N GLU A 201 -8.49 -4.22 -15.05
CA GLU A 201 -8.77 -3.23 -14.00
C GLU A 201 -7.51 -2.44 -13.60
N LYS A 202 -6.31 -2.88 -13.99
CA LYS A 202 -5.03 -2.33 -13.52
C LYS A 202 -4.94 -2.34 -11.99
N LEU A 203 -5.34 -3.45 -11.40
CA LEU A 203 -5.35 -3.74 -9.96
C LEU A 203 -4.56 -5.02 -9.70
N GLU A 204 -3.34 -4.91 -9.16
CA GLU A 204 -2.40 -6.01 -8.96
C GLU A 204 -2.97 -7.12 -8.05
N GLN A 205 -3.75 -6.75 -7.03
CA GLN A 205 -4.37 -7.71 -6.10
C GLN A 205 -5.37 -8.66 -6.76
N LEU A 206 -5.87 -8.35 -7.97
CA LEU A 206 -6.71 -9.27 -8.72
C LEU A 206 -5.92 -10.49 -9.21
N ARG A 207 -4.60 -10.37 -9.47
CA ARG A 207 -3.72 -11.51 -9.75
C ARG A 207 -3.77 -12.54 -8.62
N ALA A 208 -3.70 -12.06 -7.37
CA ALA A 208 -3.80 -12.92 -6.20
C ALA A 208 -5.13 -13.66 -6.15
N LEU A 209 -6.27 -12.95 -6.32
CA LEU A 209 -7.61 -13.57 -6.32
C LEU A 209 -7.79 -14.59 -7.45
N GLU A 210 -7.34 -14.28 -8.68
CA GLU A 210 -7.46 -15.21 -9.82
C GLU A 210 -6.68 -16.52 -9.62
N HIS A 211 -5.62 -16.48 -8.79
CA HIS A 211 -4.80 -17.65 -8.45
C HIS A 211 -5.16 -18.27 -7.09
N GLY A 212 -6.29 -17.91 -6.53
CA GLY A 212 -6.82 -18.52 -5.30
C GLY A 212 -6.10 -18.11 -4.02
N ILE A 213 -5.33 -17.03 -4.03
CA ILE A 213 -4.75 -16.43 -2.81
C ILE A 213 -5.85 -15.64 -2.09
N ASN A 214 -6.12 -16.02 -0.85
CA ASN A 214 -7.11 -15.34 -0.02
C ASN A 214 -6.62 -13.98 0.45
N ILE A 215 -7.45 -12.95 0.27
CA ILE A 215 -7.14 -11.59 0.72
C ILE A 215 -8.09 -11.19 1.85
N ALA A 216 -7.56 -11.01 3.05
CA ALA A 216 -8.30 -10.46 4.18
C ALA A 216 -8.42 -8.93 4.02
N VAL A 217 -9.57 -8.36 4.38
CA VAL A 217 -9.80 -6.92 4.36
C VAL A 217 -10.02 -6.42 5.79
N SER A 218 -9.07 -5.64 6.30
CA SER A 218 -9.24 -4.94 7.57
C SER A 218 -9.95 -3.61 7.33
N ILE A 219 -11.08 -3.42 7.98
CA ILE A 219 -11.93 -2.22 7.80
C ILE A 219 -11.58 -1.23 8.90
N VAL A 220 -11.11 -0.05 8.51
CA VAL A 220 -10.71 1.02 9.43
C VAL A 220 -11.70 2.18 9.39
N ASP A 221 -11.79 2.89 10.52
CA ASP A 221 -12.54 4.12 10.66
C ASP A 221 -11.63 5.35 10.49
N ASP A 222 -12.23 6.54 10.34
CA ASP A 222 -11.54 7.84 10.31
C ASP A 222 -10.36 7.94 9.33
N TYR A 223 -10.43 7.23 8.19
CA TYR A 223 -9.37 7.25 7.20
C TYR A 223 -9.21 8.64 6.56
N LYS A 224 -7.99 9.14 6.65
CA LYS A 224 -7.56 10.35 5.95
C LYS A 224 -6.36 10.00 5.09
N SER A 225 -6.45 10.28 3.82
CA SER A 225 -5.38 10.05 2.86
C SER A 225 -4.86 11.34 2.28
N LEU A 226 -3.57 11.36 2.05
CA LEU A 226 -2.93 12.31 1.14
C LEU A 226 -1.81 11.58 0.41
N SER A 227 -2.16 10.99 -0.73
CA SER A 227 -1.18 10.48 -1.68
C SER A 227 -0.64 11.65 -2.51
N VAL A 228 0.66 11.84 -2.51
CA VAL A 228 1.31 12.94 -3.22
C VAL A 228 1.76 12.45 -4.60
N ASP A 229 0.95 12.71 -5.61
CA ASP A 229 1.19 12.27 -6.99
C ASP A 229 1.45 13.41 -7.97
N THR A 230 0.97 14.61 -7.64
CA THR A 230 1.05 15.81 -8.48
C THR A 230 1.63 17.00 -7.71
N ASP A 231 2.02 18.06 -8.41
CA ASP A 231 2.43 19.33 -7.78
C ASP A 231 1.32 19.92 -6.89
N GLN A 232 0.05 19.69 -7.23
CA GLN A 232 -1.08 20.17 -6.44
C GLN A 232 -1.16 19.41 -5.10
N ASP A 233 -0.98 18.08 -5.13
CA ASP A 233 -0.94 17.26 -3.90
C ASP A 233 0.25 17.65 -3.04
N LEU A 234 1.42 17.89 -3.65
CA LEU A 234 2.62 18.35 -2.96
C LEU A 234 2.38 19.70 -2.27
N ALA A 235 1.70 20.63 -2.94
CA ALA A 235 1.35 21.91 -2.34
C ALA A 235 0.37 21.76 -1.17
N GLN A 236 -0.55 20.80 -1.24
CA GLN A 236 -1.46 20.48 -0.15
C GLN A 236 -0.70 19.83 1.03
N ALA A 237 0.20 18.90 0.76
CA ALA A 237 1.04 18.28 1.78
C ALA A 237 1.88 19.33 2.53
N ARG A 238 2.50 20.26 1.80
CA ARG A 238 3.26 21.37 2.39
C ARG A 238 2.42 22.23 3.34
N LYS A 239 1.18 22.55 2.98
CA LYS A 239 0.28 23.29 3.87
C LYS A 239 -0.03 22.56 5.17
N ILE A 240 -0.20 21.25 5.12
CA ILE A 240 -0.48 20.43 6.31
C ILE A 240 0.74 20.36 7.23
N PHE A 241 1.93 20.23 6.67
CA PHE A 241 3.18 20.10 7.42
C PHE A 241 3.87 21.45 7.73
N GLY A 242 3.24 22.58 7.40
CA GLY A 242 3.65 23.93 7.86
C GLY A 242 4.82 24.53 7.10
N SER A 243 4.96 24.25 5.82
CA SER A 243 5.98 24.87 4.94
C SER A 243 5.39 25.80 3.90
#